data_1b8508aa293513374a4d856cb9ad8dfc
#
_entry.id   1b8508aa293513374a4d856cb9ad8dfc
#
_cell.length_a   1.000
_cell.length_b   1.000
_cell.length_c   1.000
_cell.angle_alpha   90.00
_cell.angle_beta   90.00
_cell.angle_gamma   90.00
#
_symmetry.space_group_name_H-M   'P 1'
#
loop_
_entity.id
_entity.type
_entity.pdbx_description
1 polymer ?
#
loop_
_entity_poly.entity_id
_entity_poly.type
_entity_poly.pdbx_seq_one_letter_code
_entity_poly.pdbx_strand_id
1 'polypeptide(L)'
;MIKIVIAEDKPLILRSIKSKMESFSGEIEVVGEATNGQDALSLIEELEPDIVFTDIRMPVMDGLQLVAKAREKYDELHFVIISGYDDFEYARQALKLRVSDYLLKPVKQTELNDILEKTITEVRIRKLNKTKTYIQSILQSSSSTPDLKAPELCCDSYWTILLNAGPYTNFVIDYANPFNDYWSSRDIEKMLSHYIHPENHFWVFDGRSFNELIVVLGISENESFDIKSLVNAMREEFDSSSIPVSIAVSNLMKNCSEIGIETQIVRALLKENIIFGKPGDFYRDEKKLSSGRELAILDSSVEKRLIALIQSGQKNSFLKEIRKLFSYWESNSYTQSHIESLLKQIIKLCQKHSLNNSSFDTDLELETDEIISSSKDYNALFQGMSFIFEQFFTFETSSDAGSKYYRDVVSKVEAYFNTSYANPITIGEVAKMVNFHPVYLSRIFKEVNGVSPMEYLTGLRINKAKDLLLTDPDLSLKDVAEFVGYTNPFYFSRVFKTVTGKSPTEYRSAYGSIQL
;
A
#
# COMPACT_ATOMS: atom_id res chain seq x y z
N MET A 1 -9.73 24.50 -12.89
CA MET A 1 -9.53 25.11 -14.24
C MET A 1 -8.06 25.09 -14.62
N ILE A 2 -7.74 24.98 -15.93
CA ILE A 2 -6.37 25.02 -16.48
C ILE A 2 -6.02 26.47 -16.82
N LYS A 3 -4.96 26.99 -16.23
CA LYS A 3 -4.53 28.38 -16.39
C LYS A 3 -3.65 28.55 -17.61
N ILE A 4 -4.01 29.50 -18.47
CA ILE A 4 -3.31 29.77 -19.72
C ILE A 4 -2.78 31.21 -19.74
N VAL A 5 -1.54 31.39 -20.18
CA VAL A 5 -0.97 32.69 -20.55
C VAL A 5 -0.75 32.74 -22.05
N ILE A 6 -1.07 33.89 -22.68
CA ILE A 6 -0.88 34.11 -24.11
C ILE A 6 0.12 35.26 -24.30
N ALA A 7 1.19 35.03 -25.06
CA ALA A 7 2.19 36.03 -25.44
C ALA A 7 2.19 36.25 -26.95
N GLU A 8 1.77 37.45 -27.39
CA GLU A 8 1.63 37.82 -28.82
C GLU A 8 1.79 39.34 -28.96
N ASP A 9 2.70 39.80 -29.80
CA ASP A 9 2.99 41.25 -29.98
C ASP A 9 1.90 41.99 -30.79
N LYS A 10 1.07 41.27 -31.53
CA LYS A 10 0.01 41.88 -32.36
C LYS A 10 -1.35 41.79 -31.66
N PRO A 11 -1.94 42.92 -31.22
CA PRO A 11 -3.18 42.92 -30.46
C PRO A 11 -4.37 42.28 -31.14
N LEU A 12 -4.44 42.36 -32.49
CA LEU A 12 -5.51 41.74 -33.25
C LEU A 12 -5.41 40.20 -33.25
N ILE A 13 -4.19 39.66 -33.33
CA ILE A 13 -3.96 38.22 -33.32
C ILE A 13 -4.20 37.70 -31.89
N LEU A 14 -3.68 38.36 -30.87
CA LEU A 14 -3.91 38.04 -29.49
C LEU A 14 -5.40 37.91 -29.16
N ARG A 15 -6.20 38.92 -29.51
CA ARG A 15 -7.66 38.90 -29.34
C ARG A 15 -8.32 37.74 -30.09
N SER A 16 -7.88 37.45 -31.32
CA SER A 16 -8.40 36.32 -32.10
C SER A 16 -8.13 34.99 -31.45
N ILE A 17 -6.90 34.77 -30.90
CA ILE A 17 -6.53 33.54 -30.22
C ILE A 17 -7.35 33.42 -28.93
N LYS A 18 -7.42 34.47 -28.11
CA LYS A 18 -8.22 34.51 -26.88
C LYS A 18 -9.67 34.17 -27.13
N SER A 19 -10.32 34.84 -28.10
CA SER A 19 -11.72 34.57 -28.45
C SER A 19 -11.96 33.13 -28.92
N LYS A 20 -10.99 32.52 -29.60
CA LYS A 20 -11.05 31.10 -29.98
C LYS A 20 -10.90 30.17 -28.80
N MET A 21 -10.06 30.50 -27.83
CA MET A 21 -9.93 29.75 -26.58
C MET A 21 -11.19 29.88 -25.71
N GLU A 22 -11.78 31.07 -25.63
CA GLU A 22 -13.03 31.29 -24.90
C GLU A 22 -14.23 30.54 -25.52
N SER A 23 -14.16 30.20 -26.80
CA SER A 23 -15.16 29.33 -27.46
C SER A 23 -14.92 27.83 -27.26
N PHE A 24 -13.81 27.45 -26.66
CA PHE A 24 -13.52 26.05 -26.30
C PHE A 24 -14.36 25.60 -25.10
N SER A 25 -15.04 24.47 -25.24
CA SER A 25 -15.96 23.96 -24.21
C SER A 25 -15.27 23.30 -23.01
N GLY A 26 -13.95 23.41 -22.89
CA GLY A 26 -13.17 22.80 -21.81
C GLY A 26 -12.96 23.76 -20.63
N GLU A 27 -12.41 23.20 -19.54
CA GLU A 27 -12.13 23.92 -18.30
C GLU A 27 -10.81 24.70 -18.37
N ILE A 28 -10.77 25.77 -19.17
CA ILE A 28 -9.62 26.64 -19.33
C ILE A 28 -9.92 28.06 -18.92
N GLU A 29 -8.90 28.76 -18.44
CA GLU A 29 -8.94 30.18 -18.08
C GLU A 29 -7.70 30.90 -18.60
N VAL A 30 -7.89 31.95 -19.41
CA VAL A 30 -6.80 32.83 -19.83
C VAL A 30 -6.54 33.81 -18.71
N VAL A 31 -5.53 33.52 -17.88
CA VAL A 31 -5.17 34.30 -16.67
C VAL A 31 -4.23 35.45 -16.97
N GLY A 32 -3.55 35.46 -18.12
CA GLY A 32 -2.61 36.53 -18.47
C GLY A 32 -2.39 36.70 -19.96
N GLU A 33 -2.14 37.94 -20.37
CA GLU A 33 -1.81 38.37 -21.73
C GLU A 33 -0.55 39.21 -21.73
N ALA A 34 0.40 38.88 -22.60
CA ALA A 34 1.66 39.63 -22.75
C ALA A 34 1.91 40.03 -24.21
N THR A 35 2.60 41.12 -24.42
CA THR A 35 2.97 41.60 -25.77
C THR A 35 4.45 41.34 -26.10
N ASN A 36 5.18 40.78 -25.20
CA ASN A 36 6.59 40.36 -25.35
C ASN A 36 6.96 39.24 -24.39
N GLY A 37 8.09 38.59 -24.62
CA GLY A 37 8.53 37.47 -23.78
C GLY A 37 8.95 37.84 -22.38
N GLN A 38 9.41 39.10 -22.12
CA GLN A 38 9.82 39.52 -20.78
C GLN A 38 8.58 39.68 -19.88
N ASP A 39 7.52 40.31 -20.36
CA ASP A 39 6.25 40.45 -19.63
C ASP A 39 5.61 39.07 -19.42
N ALA A 40 5.67 38.20 -20.43
CA ALA A 40 5.19 36.81 -20.30
C ALA A 40 5.95 36.06 -19.20
N LEU A 41 7.26 36.20 -19.11
CA LEU A 41 8.06 35.58 -18.04
C LEU A 41 7.63 36.06 -16.65
N SER A 42 7.36 37.35 -16.51
CA SER A 42 6.86 37.94 -15.24
C SER A 42 5.48 37.37 -14.88
N LEU A 43 4.58 37.22 -15.86
CA LEU A 43 3.26 36.60 -15.64
C LEU A 43 3.37 35.12 -15.31
N ILE A 44 4.34 34.38 -15.87
CA ILE A 44 4.60 32.99 -15.50
C ILE A 44 5.02 32.88 -14.02
N GLU A 45 5.86 33.80 -13.55
CA GLU A 45 6.31 33.83 -12.16
C GLU A 45 5.21 34.21 -11.16
N GLU A 46 4.29 35.11 -11.57
CA GLU A 46 3.22 35.60 -10.70
C GLU A 46 2.01 34.68 -10.67
N LEU A 47 1.60 34.13 -11.82
CA LEU A 47 0.32 33.43 -11.98
C LEU A 47 0.45 31.90 -11.98
N GLU A 48 1.68 31.38 -12.08
CA GLU A 48 1.97 29.95 -12.16
C GLU A 48 1.03 29.23 -13.15
N PRO A 49 1.03 29.59 -14.48
CA PRO A 49 0.13 28.98 -15.45
C PRO A 49 0.49 27.52 -15.74
N ASP A 50 -0.49 26.76 -16.26
CA ASP A 50 -0.28 25.38 -16.69
C ASP A 50 0.25 25.31 -18.13
N ILE A 51 -0.20 26.25 -18.98
CA ILE A 51 0.11 26.29 -20.42
C ILE A 51 0.45 27.73 -20.82
N VAL A 52 1.47 27.90 -21.65
CA VAL A 52 1.83 29.18 -22.26
C VAL A 52 1.77 29.04 -23.78
N PHE A 53 0.94 29.85 -24.42
CA PHE A 53 0.95 30.05 -25.85
C PHE A 53 1.80 31.25 -26.18
N THR A 54 2.80 31.12 -27.06
CA THR A 54 3.72 32.21 -27.39
C THR A 54 3.98 32.33 -28.88
N ASP A 55 3.95 33.56 -29.43
CA ASP A 55 4.56 33.81 -30.73
C ASP A 55 6.07 33.66 -30.66
N ILE A 56 6.70 33.35 -31.77
CA ILE A 56 8.17 33.28 -31.87
C ILE A 56 8.75 34.69 -31.89
N ARG A 57 8.25 35.56 -32.79
CA ARG A 57 8.82 36.90 -32.99
C ARG A 57 8.10 37.95 -32.18
N MET A 58 8.70 38.34 -31.06
CA MET A 58 8.23 39.41 -30.19
C MET A 58 9.36 40.38 -29.86
N PRO A 59 9.03 41.65 -29.58
CA PRO A 59 10.04 42.62 -29.14
C PRO A 59 10.59 42.27 -27.75
N VAL A 60 11.76 42.83 -27.39
CA VAL A 60 12.43 42.68 -26.09
C VAL A 60 12.96 41.27 -25.86
N MET A 61 12.13 40.27 -25.87
CA MET A 61 12.44 38.83 -25.73
C MET A 61 11.54 38.04 -26.65
N ASP A 62 12.15 37.24 -27.51
CA ASP A 62 11.40 36.35 -28.40
C ASP A 62 10.83 35.11 -27.67
N GLY A 63 9.92 34.37 -28.32
CA GLY A 63 9.25 33.22 -27.70
C GLY A 63 10.18 32.06 -27.41
N LEU A 64 11.22 31.83 -28.21
CA LEU A 64 12.20 30.75 -27.95
C LEU A 64 13.11 31.09 -26.76
N GLN A 65 13.49 32.37 -26.63
CA GLN A 65 14.23 32.87 -25.46
C GLN A 65 13.36 32.79 -24.18
N LEU A 66 12.05 33.10 -24.29
CA LEU A 66 11.09 32.92 -23.20
C LEU A 66 11.07 31.47 -22.75
N VAL A 67 10.87 30.52 -23.69
CA VAL A 67 10.85 29.09 -23.37
C VAL A 67 12.15 28.66 -22.71
N ALA A 68 13.31 29.05 -23.26
CA ALA A 68 14.61 28.69 -22.72
C ALA A 68 14.79 29.16 -21.26
N LYS A 69 14.49 30.45 -20.98
CA LYS A 69 14.58 31.01 -19.63
C LYS A 69 13.57 30.42 -18.65
N ALA A 70 12.33 30.22 -19.07
CA ALA A 70 11.31 29.64 -18.22
C ALA A 70 11.65 28.17 -17.87
N ARG A 71 12.25 27.41 -18.78
CA ARG A 71 12.70 26.04 -18.55
C ARG A 71 13.79 25.91 -17.47
N GLU A 72 14.57 26.93 -17.21
CA GLU A 72 15.56 26.92 -16.12
C GLU A 72 14.91 26.76 -14.74
N LYS A 73 13.67 27.23 -14.58
CA LYS A 73 12.96 27.25 -13.29
C LYS A 73 11.68 26.40 -13.31
N TYR A 74 11.03 26.26 -14.46
CA TYR A 74 9.72 25.62 -14.65
C TYR A 74 9.81 24.53 -15.74
N ASP A 75 10.51 23.43 -15.44
CA ASP A 75 10.75 22.35 -16.42
C ASP A 75 9.44 21.66 -16.88
N GLU A 76 8.40 21.70 -16.07
CA GLU A 76 7.12 21.05 -16.34
C GLU A 76 6.06 21.95 -17.01
N LEU A 77 6.35 23.23 -17.25
CA LEU A 77 5.41 24.16 -17.89
C LEU A 77 5.21 23.80 -19.36
N HIS A 78 3.96 23.70 -19.80
CA HIS A 78 3.64 23.41 -21.18
C HIS A 78 3.72 24.65 -22.06
N PHE A 79 4.51 24.58 -23.12
CA PHE A 79 4.63 25.65 -24.13
C PHE A 79 4.07 25.20 -25.46
N VAL A 80 3.20 26.03 -26.04
CA VAL A 80 2.71 25.91 -27.41
C VAL A 80 3.18 27.12 -28.20
N ILE A 81 3.93 26.88 -29.26
CA ILE A 81 4.43 27.96 -30.12
C ILE A 81 3.41 28.26 -31.21
N ILE A 82 3.17 29.54 -31.44
CA ILE A 82 2.31 30.04 -32.53
C ILE A 82 3.20 30.81 -33.50
N SER A 83 3.25 30.43 -34.78
CA SER A 83 4.14 31.05 -35.74
C SER A 83 3.49 31.30 -37.08
N GLY A 84 3.83 32.40 -37.74
CA GLY A 84 3.41 32.71 -39.12
C GLY A 84 4.39 32.21 -40.18
N TYR A 85 5.45 31.55 -39.78
CA TYR A 85 6.50 31.11 -40.68
C TYR A 85 6.62 29.59 -40.65
N ASP A 86 6.62 29.01 -41.84
CA ASP A 86 6.95 27.60 -42.07
C ASP A 86 8.48 27.46 -42.14
N ASP A 87 9.18 27.98 -41.09
CA ASP A 87 10.63 27.99 -41.02
C ASP A 87 11.12 26.79 -40.23
N PHE A 88 11.70 25.85 -40.92
CA PHE A 88 12.22 24.59 -40.36
C PHE A 88 13.22 24.81 -39.18
N GLU A 89 13.97 25.90 -39.19
CA GLU A 89 14.93 26.19 -38.14
C GLU A 89 14.26 26.55 -36.79
N TYR A 90 13.12 27.27 -36.82
CA TYR A 90 12.36 27.56 -35.60
C TYR A 90 11.68 26.32 -35.04
N ALA A 91 11.11 25.48 -35.89
CA ALA A 91 10.52 24.21 -35.47
C ALA A 91 11.60 23.28 -34.85
N ARG A 92 12.80 23.24 -35.43
CA ARG A 92 13.92 22.47 -34.92
C ARG A 92 14.43 22.98 -33.56
N GLN A 93 14.46 24.30 -33.36
CA GLN A 93 14.84 24.90 -32.06
C GLN A 93 13.76 24.65 -31.01
N ALA A 94 12.50 24.77 -31.35
CA ALA A 94 11.34 24.46 -30.51
C ALA A 94 11.39 23.00 -29.99
N LEU A 95 11.69 22.05 -30.88
CA LEU A 95 11.87 20.63 -30.50
C LEU A 95 13.00 20.43 -29.50
N LYS A 96 14.15 21.13 -29.67
CA LYS A 96 15.26 21.08 -28.71
C LYS A 96 14.90 21.60 -27.33
N LEU A 97 14.02 22.61 -27.28
CA LEU A 97 13.50 23.23 -26.07
C LEU A 97 12.33 22.44 -25.47
N ARG A 98 11.96 21.29 -26.04
CA ARG A 98 10.87 20.42 -25.58
C ARG A 98 9.53 21.16 -25.46
N VAL A 99 9.19 21.97 -26.46
CA VAL A 99 7.84 22.56 -26.51
C VAL A 99 6.81 21.46 -26.74
N SER A 100 5.61 21.64 -26.19
CA SER A 100 4.55 20.63 -26.22
C SER A 100 3.92 20.51 -27.60
N ASP A 101 3.78 21.66 -28.30
CA ASP A 101 3.20 21.66 -29.66
C ASP A 101 3.52 22.96 -30.42
N TYR A 102 3.11 23.02 -31.71
CA TYR A 102 3.39 24.10 -32.62
C TYR A 102 2.17 24.39 -33.52
N LEU A 103 1.71 25.65 -33.54
CA LEU A 103 0.56 26.11 -34.35
C LEU A 103 0.98 27.09 -35.43
N LEU A 104 0.44 26.94 -36.63
CA LEU A 104 0.67 27.86 -37.75
C LEU A 104 -0.39 28.95 -37.76
N LYS A 105 0.03 30.22 -38.05
CA LYS A 105 -0.86 31.34 -38.34
C LYS A 105 -1.30 31.28 -39.82
N PRO A 106 -2.59 31.47 -40.13
CA PRO A 106 -3.67 31.84 -39.22
C PRO A 106 -4.16 30.64 -38.41
N VAL A 107 -4.26 30.79 -37.09
CA VAL A 107 -4.68 29.72 -36.18
C VAL A 107 -6.09 29.25 -36.53
N LYS A 108 -6.26 27.97 -36.90
CA LYS A 108 -7.56 27.38 -37.15
C LYS A 108 -8.17 26.85 -35.83
N GLN A 109 -9.51 26.97 -35.72
CA GLN A 109 -10.20 26.54 -34.51
C GLN A 109 -10.00 25.05 -34.22
N THR A 110 -10.05 24.20 -35.24
CA THR A 110 -9.88 22.75 -35.10
C THR A 110 -8.49 22.39 -34.59
N GLU A 111 -7.42 22.95 -35.18
CA GLU A 111 -6.05 22.69 -34.78
C GLU A 111 -5.78 23.18 -33.33
N LEU A 112 -6.36 24.34 -32.95
CA LEU A 112 -6.27 24.85 -31.56
C LEU A 112 -6.98 23.92 -30.58
N ASN A 113 -8.18 23.44 -30.93
CA ASN A 113 -8.95 22.53 -30.08
C ASN A 113 -8.19 21.21 -29.85
N ASP A 114 -7.64 20.60 -30.91
CA ASP A 114 -6.89 19.35 -30.83
C ASP A 114 -5.67 19.49 -29.89
N ILE A 115 -4.95 20.62 -30.02
CA ILE A 115 -3.80 20.89 -29.16
C ILE A 115 -4.24 21.17 -27.72
N LEU A 116 -5.32 21.91 -27.49
CA LEU A 116 -5.86 22.15 -26.15
C LEU A 116 -6.27 20.85 -25.49
N GLU A 117 -7.04 19.98 -26.16
CA GLU A 117 -7.48 18.69 -25.61
C GLU A 117 -6.29 17.81 -25.21
N LYS A 118 -5.29 17.69 -26.09
CA LYS A 118 -4.07 16.95 -25.82
C LYS A 118 -3.32 17.51 -24.61
N THR A 119 -3.04 18.83 -24.62
CA THR A 119 -2.23 19.47 -23.58
C THR A 119 -2.95 19.50 -22.23
N ILE A 120 -4.26 19.72 -22.21
CA ILE A 120 -5.11 19.63 -21.01
C ILE A 120 -5.01 18.22 -20.39
N THR A 121 -5.10 17.19 -21.24
CA THR A 121 -4.98 15.81 -20.79
C THR A 121 -3.61 15.55 -20.13
N GLU A 122 -2.52 16.01 -20.74
CA GLU A 122 -1.16 15.89 -20.20
C GLU A 122 -1.01 16.63 -18.86
N VAL A 123 -1.55 17.86 -18.75
CA VAL A 123 -1.57 18.65 -17.50
C VAL A 123 -2.36 17.94 -16.41
N ARG A 124 -3.54 17.39 -16.72
CA ARG A 124 -4.37 16.64 -15.76
C ARG A 124 -3.64 15.40 -15.23
N ILE A 125 -3.07 14.59 -16.11
CA ILE A 125 -2.29 13.40 -15.73
C ILE A 125 -1.13 13.80 -14.80
N ARG A 126 -0.43 14.89 -15.11
CA ARG A 126 0.66 15.40 -14.28
C ARG A 126 0.17 15.85 -12.89
N LYS A 127 -0.93 16.61 -12.82
CA LYS A 127 -1.54 17.05 -11.54
C LYS A 127 -1.95 15.83 -10.69
N LEU A 128 -2.56 14.81 -11.30
CA LEU A 128 -2.92 13.57 -10.62
C LEU A 128 -1.70 12.80 -10.08
N ASN A 129 -0.63 12.72 -10.87
CA ASN A 129 0.60 12.07 -10.43
C ASN A 129 1.29 12.83 -9.27
N LYS A 130 1.30 14.17 -9.31
CA LYS A 130 1.79 14.99 -8.19
C LYS A 130 0.96 14.77 -6.93
N THR A 131 -0.36 14.74 -7.07
CA THR A 131 -1.28 14.46 -5.97
C THR A 131 -1.02 13.05 -5.40
N LYS A 132 -0.86 12.03 -6.25
CA LYS A 132 -0.50 10.67 -5.83
C LYS A 132 0.79 10.64 -5.00
N THR A 133 1.85 11.29 -5.50
CA THR A 133 3.16 11.36 -4.81
C THR A 133 3.04 12.09 -3.48
N TYR A 134 2.29 13.17 -3.41
CA TYR A 134 2.05 13.92 -2.19
C TYR A 134 1.28 13.10 -1.15
N ILE A 135 0.18 12.45 -1.54
CA ILE A 135 -0.59 11.55 -0.66
C ILE A 135 0.31 10.41 -0.15
N GLN A 136 1.11 9.81 -1.03
CA GLN A 136 2.05 8.75 -0.64
C GLN A 136 3.06 9.24 0.41
N SER A 137 3.58 10.46 0.27
CA SER A 137 4.51 11.05 1.25
C SER A 137 3.84 11.27 2.62
N ILE A 138 2.57 11.70 2.64
CA ILE A 138 1.78 11.86 3.86
C ILE A 138 1.55 10.52 4.56
N LEU A 139 1.18 9.50 3.80
CA LEU A 139 0.90 8.17 4.35
C LEU A 139 2.16 7.48 4.91
N GLN A 140 3.34 7.81 4.38
CA GLN A 140 4.64 7.28 4.82
C GLN A 140 5.27 8.09 5.95
N SER A 141 4.95 9.38 6.08
CA SER A 141 5.53 10.24 7.12
C SER A 141 4.94 9.92 8.49
N SER A 142 5.82 9.82 9.49
CA SER A 142 5.42 9.72 10.90
C SER A 142 5.08 11.09 11.49
N SER A 143 5.38 12.20 10.78
CA SER A 143 5.14 13.59 11.18
C SER A 143 3.97 14.18 10.38
N SER A 144 3.20 15.03 11.02
CA SER A 144 1.95 15.59 10.51
C SER A 144 2.09 16.61 9.36
N THR A 145 3.31 16.96 8.96
CA THR A 145 3.56 17.89 7.84
C THR A 145 4.66 17.32 6.95
N PRO A 146 4.37 16.94 5.69
CA PRO A 146 5.42 16.63 4.73
C PRO A 146 6.18 17.91 4.36
N ASP A 147 7.50 17.80 4.11
CA ASP A 147 8.35 18.90 3.60
C ASP A 147 7.94 19.37 2.18
N LEU A 148 6.99 18.71 1.57
CA LEU A 148 6.49 19.01 0.24
C LEU A 148 5.34 20.03 0.30
N LYS A 149 5.43 21.11 -0.50
CA LYS A 149 4.30 22.02 -0.74
C LYS A 149 3.12 21.22 -1.27
N ALA A 150 1.94 21.40 -0.67
CA ALA A 150 0.73 20.73 -1.18
C ALA A 150 0.52 21.11 -2.65
N PRO A 151 0.28 20.16 -3.55
CA PRO A 151 0.00 20.47 -4.95
C PRO A 151 -1.32 21.26 -5.05
N GLU A 152 -1.48 21.99 -6.16
CA GLU A 152 -2.78 22.53 -6.51
C GLU A 152 -3.77 21.37 -6.65
N LEU A 153 -4.80 21.34 -5.79
CA LEU A 153 -5.66 20.18 -5.61
C LEU A 153 -6.55 20.00 -6.83
N CYS A 154 -6.64 18.74 -7.30
CA CYS A 154 -7.56 18.37 -8.38
C CYS A 154 -8.96 17.98 -7.89
N CYS A 155 -9.18 17.94 -6.58
CA CYS A 155 -10.43 17.54 -5.94
C CYS A 155 -10.75 18.46 -4.77
N ASP A 156 -12.05 18.65 -4.50
CA ASP A 156 -12.56 19.57 -3.49
C ASP A 156 -12.70 18.91 -2.11
N SER A 157 -12.82 17.59 -2.10
CA SER A 157 -12.92 16.81 -0.87
C SER A 157 -12.35 15.40 -1.04
N TYR A 158 -12.05 14.77 0.10
CA TYR A 158 -11.38 13.47 0.13
C TYR A 158 -12.03 12.52 1.14
N TRP A 159 -12.02 11.23 0.78
CA TRP A 159 -12.29 10.13 1.69
C TRP A 159 -11.09 9.20 1.76
N THR A 160 -10.86 8.61 2.92
CA THR A 160 -9.93 7.48 3.07
C THR A 160 -10.71 6.24 3.45
N ILE A 161 -10.49 5.17 2.70
CA ILE A 161 -11.02 3.83 2.97
C ILE A 161 -9.85 2.92 3.25
N LEU A 162 -9.88 2.24 4.38
CA LEU A 162 -8.89 1.26 4.76
C LEU A 162 -9.50 -0.13 4.62
N LEU A 163 -8.87 -0.99 3.84
CA LEU A 163 -9.26 -2.37 3.57
C LEU A 163 -8.30 -3.30 4.29
N ASN A 164 -8.83 -4.24 5.08
CA ASN A 164 -8.02 -5.23 5.79
C ASN A 164 -8.54 -6.64 5.51
N ALA A 165 -7.70 -7.49 4.94
CA ALA A 165 -8.03 -8.88 4.66
C ALA A 165 -7.61 -9.80 5.81
N GLY A 166 -8.57 -10.49 6.42
CA GLY A 166 -8.32 -11.34 7.59
C GLY A 166 -8.11 -10.56 8.90
N PRO A 167 -7.37 -11.12 9.86
CA PRO A 167 -7.10 -10.48 11.14
C PRO A 167 -6.28 -9.19 11.00
N TYR A 168 -6.47 -8.25 11.92
CA TYR A 168 -5.61 -7.08 12.04
C TYR A 168 -4.21 -7.52 12.50
N THR A 169 -3.16 -6.98 11.86
CA THR A 169 -1.78 -7.26 12.24
C THR A 169 -0.90 -6.01 12.14
N ASN A 170 0.16 -5.98 12.95
CA ASN A 170 1.21 -4.97 12.86
C ASN A 170 2.43 -5.47 12.07
N PHE A 171 2.44 -6.73 11.63
CA PHE A 171 3.55 -7.28 10.87
C PHE A 171 3.58 -6.64 9.47
N VAL A 172 4.72 -6.04 9.13
CA VAL A 172 4.93 -5.38 7.83
C VAL A 172 5.03 -6.41 6.72
N ILE A 173 5.69 -7.53 7.00
CA ILE A 173 5.88 -8.66 6.10
C ILE A 173 5.78 -9.93 6.94
N ASP A 174 4.93 -10.85 6.50
CA ASP A 174 4.85 -12.19 7.03
C ASP A 174 4.75 -13.18 5.86
N TYR A 175 5.89 -13.75 5.49
CA TYR A 175 6.01 -14.65 4.35
C TYR A 175 5.24 -15.97 4.48
N ALA A 176 4.89 -16.34 5.71
CA ALA A 176 4.14 -17.55 6.00
C ALA A 176 2.62 -17.30 6.08
N ASN A 177 2.20 -16.06 6.05
CA ASN A 177 0.83 -15.68 6.32
C ASN A 177 -0.08 -15.98 5.12
N PRO A 178 -1.23 -16.68 5.30
CA PRO A 178 -2.14 -17.04 4.22
C PRO A 178 -2.81 -15.83 3.55
N PHE A 179 -2.73 -14.64 4.16
CA PHE A 179 -3.32 -13.41 3.62
C PHE A 179 -2.34 -12.56 2.81
N ASN A 180 -1.06 -12.95 2.74
CA ASN A 180 0.01 -12.15 2.15
C ASN A 180 -0.23 -11.81 0.67
N ASP A 181 -0.78 -12.76 -0.10
CA ASP A 181 -1.04 -12.60 -1.53
C ASP A 181 -2.48 -12.17 -1.85
N TYR A 182 -3.28 -11.85 -0.82
CA TYR A 182 -4.70 -11.56 -1.01
C TYR A 182 -4.94 -10.36 -1.94
N TRP A 183 -4.24 -9.24 -1.69
CA TRP A 183 -4.39 -8.03 -2.47
C TRP A 183 -3.67 -8.10 -3.81
N SER A 184 -2.52 -8.77 -3.89
CA SER A 184 -1.75 -8.92 -5.12
C SER A 184 -2.47 -9.75 -6.19
N SER A 185 -3.39 -10.63 -5.77
CA SER A 185 -4.22 -11.44 -6.67
C SER A 185 -5.46 -10.71 -7.22
N ARG A 186 -5.72 -9.46 -6.80
CA ARG A 186 -6.90 -8.66 -7.14
C ARG A 186 -6.53 -7.33 -7.75
N ASP A 187 -7.23 -6.98 -8.82
CA ASP A 187 -7.12 -5.66 -9.45
C ASP A 187 -8.15 -4.71 -8.83
N ILE A 188 -7.78 -4.13 -7.68
CA ILE A 188 -8.63 -3.19 -6.94
C ILE A 188 -8.89 -1.90 -7.73
N GLU A 189 -7.90 -1.43 -8.51
CA GLU A 189 -8.07 -0.24 -9.35
C GLU A 189 -9.14 -0.49 -10.43
N LYS A 190 -9.10 -1.65 -11.08
CA LYS A 190 -10.12 -2.04 -12.04
C LYS A 190 -11.50 -2.19 -11.39
N MET A 191 -11.59 -2.80 -10.21
CA MET A 191 -12.84 -2.93 -9.46
C MET A 191 -13.44 -1.55 -9.16
N LEU A 192 -12.65 -0.62 -8.59
CA LEU A 192 -13.11 0.72 -8.24
C LEU A 192 -13.54 1.53 -9.45
N SER A 193 -12.87 1.39 -10.60
CA SER A 193 -13.22 2.10 -11.82
C SER A 193 -14.63 1.81 -12.35
N HIS A 194 -15.27 0.71 -11.92
CA HIS A 194 -16.66 0.41 -12.28
C HIS A 194 -17.68 1.18 -11.45
N TYR A 195 -17.30 1.62 -10.26
CA TYR A 195 -18.23 2.24 -9.29
C TYR A 195 -17.99 3.74 -9.11
N ILE A 196 -16.84 4.25 -9.55
CA ILE A 196 -16.46 5.65 -9.38
C ILE A 196 -16.63 6.38 -10.70
N HIS A 197 -17.41 7.48 -10.68
CA HIS A 197 -17.64 8.30 -11.85
C HIS A 197 -16.32 8.89 -12.38
N PRO A 198 -16.13 9.04 -13.71
CA PRO A 198 -14.88 9.54 -14.32
C PRO A 198 -14.40 10.91 -13.84
N GLU A 199 -15.29 11.75 -13.32
CA GLU A 199 -14.95 13.07 -12.76
C GLU A 199 -14.32 12.98 -11.36
N ASN A 200 -14.53 11.88 -10.67
CA ASN A 200 -13.92 11.60 -9.40
C ASN A 200 -12.63 10.79 -9.57
N HIS A 201 -11.71 10.96 -8.65
CA HIS A 201 -10.41 10.30 -8.71
C HIS A 201 -10.20 9.37 -7.51
N PHE A 202 -9.41 8.32 -7.70
CA PHE A 202 -9.00 7.47 -6.61
C PHE A 202 -7.54 7.03 -6.76
N TRP A 203 -6.93 6.75 -5.64
CA TRP A 203 -5.57 6.23 -5.56
C TRP A 203 -5.54 5.07 -4.59
N VAL A 204 -4.86 4.01 -4.96
CA VAL A 204 -4.67 2.82 -4.14
C VAL A 204 -3.21 2.78 -3.68
N PHE A 205 -3.01 2.56 -2.39
CA PHE A 205 -1.69 2.47 -1.77
C PHE A 205 -1.60 1.22 -0.91
N ASP A 206 -0.40 0.66 -0.82
CA ASP A 206 -0.12 -0.37 0.17
C ASP A 206 -0.23 0.21 1.58
N GLY A 207 -0.79 -0.58 2.50
CA GLY A 207 -0.90 -0.24 3.90
C GLY A 207 0.39 -0.46 4.69
N ARG A 208 0.30 -0.40 6.02
CA ARG A 208 1.44 -0.67 6.92
C ARG A 208 1.73 -2.16 7.04
N SER A 209 0.72 -2.99 6.95
CA SER A 209 0.84 -4.45 6.98
C SER A 209 0.54 -5.04 5.60
N PHE A 210 1.00 -6.27 5.39
CA PHE A 210 0.84 -6.97 4.11
C PHE A 210 -0.62 -7.20 3.70
N ASN A 211 -1.55 -7.22 4.67
CA ASN A 211 -2.98 -7.46 4.45
C ASN A 211 -3.83 -6.18 4.48
N GLU A 212 -3.20 -5.01 4.52
CA GLU A 212 -3.85 -3.69 4.52
C GLU A 212 -3.68 -3.00 3.17
N LEU A 213 -4.77 -2.44 2.63
CA LEU A 213 -4.73 -1.46 1.53
C LEU A 213 -5.41 -0.16 1.95
N ILE A 214 -4.94 0.94 1.39
CA ILE A 214 -5.50 2.27 1.59
C ILE A 214 -6.02 2.77 0.25
N VAL A 215 -7.30 3.10 0.19
CA VAL A 215 -7.92 3.78 -0.95
C VAL A 215 -8.21 5.22 -0.54
N VAL A 216 -7.70 6.17 -1.30
CA VAL A 216 -8.02 7.59 -1.16
C VAL A 216 -8.91 7.98 -2.33
N LEU A 217 -10.09 8.53 -2.03
CA LEU A 217 -11.02 9.07 -3.02
C LEU A 217 -10.93 10.57 -3.03
N GLY A 218 -10.83 11.18 -4.20
CA GLY A 218 -10.97 12.61 -4.41
C GLY A 218 -12.27 12.90 -5.15
N ILE A 219 -13.12 13.74 -4.58
CA ILE A 219 -14.44 14.09 -5.07
C ILE A 219 -14.44 15.53 -5.58
N SER A 220 -15.03 15.74 -6.74
CA SER A 220 -15.26 17.07 -7.34
C SER A 220 -16.56 17.70 -6.81
N GLU A 221 -16.60 19.03 -6.68
CA GLU A 221 -17.67 19.79 -6.00
C GLU A 221 -19.10 19.58 -6.53
N ASN A 222 -19.24 19.07 -7.74
CA ASN A 222 -20.54 18.99 -8.42
C ASN A 222 -21.34 17.71 -8.11
N GLU A 223 -20.86 16.80 -7.27
CA GLU A 223 -21.54 15.52 -7.01
C GLU A 223 -21.76 15.24 -5.54
N SER A 224 -23.00 14.87 -5.19
CA SER A 224 -23.31 14.22 -3.92
C SER A 224 -22.83 12.77 -3.98
N PHE A 225 -21.61 12.50 -3.51
CA PHE A 225 -21.04 11.15 -3.48
C PHE A 225 -21.54 10.36 -2.27
N ASP A 226 -22.21 9.24 -2.51
CA ASP A 226 -22.64 8.33 -1.45
C ASP A 226 -21.58 7.26 -1.17
N ILE A 227 -20.75 7.53 -0.18
CA ILE A 227 -19.70 6.61 0.27
C ILE A 227 -20.26 5.25 0.73
N LYS A 228 -21.49 5.22 1.28
CA LYS A 228 -22.08 3.96 1.75
C LYS A 228 -22.46 3.04 0.60
N SER A 229 -22.97 3.60 -0.50
CA SER A 229 -23.25 2.84 -1.72
C SER A 229 -21.97 2.23 -2.30
N LEU A 230 -20.86 2.96 -2.30
CA LEU A 230 -19.56 2.40 -2.73
C LEU A 230 -19.10 1.26 -1.82
N VAL A 231 -19.18 1.44 -0.49
CA VAL A 231 -18.78 0.39 0.48
C VAL A 231 -19.64 -0.87 0.31
N ASN A 232 -20.96 -0.72 0.08
CA ASN A 232 -21.84 -1.86 -0.19
C ASN A 232 -21.45 -2.60 -1.45
N ALA A 233 -21.15 -1.89 -2.54
CA ALA A 233 -20.67 -2.51 -3.78
C ALA A 233 -19.34 -3.26 -3.58
N MET A 234 -18.39 -2.65 -2.86
CA MET A 234 -17.14 -3.32 -2.49
C MET A 234 -17.39 -4.57 -1.63
N ARG A 235 -18.36 -4.52 -0.71
CA ARG A 235 -18.75 -5.65 0.14
C ARG A 235 -19.24 -6.83 -0.69
N GLU A 236 -20.11 -6.60 -1.67
CA GLU A 236 -20.60 -7.64 -2.57
C GLU A 236 -19.47 -8.35 -3.34
N GLU A 237 -18.47 -7.59 -3.78
CA GLU A 237 -17.29 -8.14 -4.45
C GLU A 237 -16.42 -9.01 -3.50
N PHE A 238 -16.30 -8.60 -2.23
CA PHE A 238 -15.49 -9.33 -1.25
C PHE A 238 -16.22 -10.52 -0.62
N ASP A 239 -17.55 -10.56 -0.58
CA ASP A 239 -18.33 -11.64 0.03
C ASP A 239 -18.15 -12.97 -0.70
N SER A 240 -17.72 -12.96 -1.96
CA SER A 240 -17.33 -14.17 -2.69
C SER A 240 -16.03 -14.83 -2.17
N SER A 241 -15.30 -14.14 -1.32
CA SER A 241 -14.00 -14.55 -0.77
C SER A 241 -14.15 -15.41 0.47
N SER A 242 -13.31 -16.46 0.59
CA SER A 242 -13.20 -17.25 1.83
C SER A 242 -12.46 -16.52 2.96
N ILE A 243 -11.91 -15.33 2.68
CA ILE A 243 -11.19 -14.49 3.63
C ILE A 243 -12.07 -13.29 3.96
N PRO A 244 -12.39 -13.04 5.23
CA PRO A 244 -13.19 -11.89 5.62
C PRO A 244 -12.41 -10.59 5.38
N VAL A 245 -13.04 -9.63 4.71
CA VAL A 245 -12.49 -8.29 4.50
C VAL A 245 -13.22 -7.31 5.42
N SER A 246 -12.46 -6.55 6.17
CA SER A 246 -12.98 -5.43 6.97
C SER A 246 -12.70 -4.11 6.27
N ILE A 247 -13.69 -3.23 6.24
CA ILE A 247 -13.65 -1.92 5.59
C ILE A 247 -13.82 -0.84 6.66
N ALA A 248 -12.91 0.13 6.72
CA ALA A 248 -13.05 1.25 7.61
C ALA A 248 -12.94 2.57 6.83
N VAL A 249 -13.82 3.51 7.10
CA VAL A 249 -14.03 4.74 6.32
C VAL A 249 -13.84 5.97 7.19
N SER A 250 -13.09 6.95 6.70
CA SER A 250 -12.87 8.25 7.36
C SER A 250 -14.12 9.13 7.34
N ASN A 251 -14.04 10.30 7.95
CA ASN A 251 -14.93 11.42 7.64
C ASN A 251 -14.54 12.05 6.30
N LEU A 252 -15.46 12.82 5.72
CA LEU A 252 -15.17 13.65 4.55
C LEU A 252 -14.18 14.76 4.95
N MET A 253 -13.05 14.83 4.25
CA MET A 253 -12.02 15.82 4.44
C MET A 253 -12.09 16.88 3.34
N LYS A 254 -11.92 18.14 3.67
CA LYS A 254 -11.81 19.24 2.69
C LYS A 254 -10.36 19.52 2.28
N ASN A 255 -9.41 18.97 3.02
CA ASN A 255 -8.01 19.21 2.77
C ASN A 255 -7.23 17.90 2.69
N CYS A 256 -6.46 17.71 1.63
CA CYS A 256 -5.65 16.50 1.47
C CYS A 256 -4.57 16.34 2.56
N SER A 257 -4.16 17.41 3.25
CA SER A 257 -3.21 17.32 4.37
C SER A 257 -3.76 16.55 5.57
N GLU A 258 -5.10 16.39 5.67
CA GLU A 258 -5.75 15.64 6.74
C GLU A 258 -5.69 14.13 6.53
N ILE A 259 -5.41 13.66 5.30
CA ILE A 259 -5.42 12.23 4.92
C ILE A 259 -4.56 11.38 5.86
N GLY A 260 -3.36 11.87 6.22
CA GLY A 260 -2.46 11.11 7.10
C GLY A 260 -3.03 10.89 8.50
N ILE A 261 -3.59 11.93 9.10
CA ILE A 261 -4.19 11.88 10.44
C ILE A 261 -5.45 11.01 10.40
N GLU A 262 -6.33 11.23 9.41
CA GLU A 262 -7.55 10.45 9.24
C GLU A 262 -7.26 8.96 9.03
N THR A 263 -6.24 8.62 8.24
CA THR A 263 -5.82 7.23 8.05
C THR A 263 -5.39 6.58 9.36
N GLN A 264 -4.70 7.31 10.24
CA GLN A 264 -4.33 6.77 11.56
C GLN A 264 -5.55 6.55 12.44
N ILE A 265 -6.53 7.47 12.43
CA ILE A 265 -7.77 7.35 13.19
C ILE A 265 -8.60 6.18 12.70
N VAL A 266 -8.75 6.04 11.39
CA VAL A 266 -9.48 4.92 10.77
C VAL A 266 -8.81 3.58 11.08
N ARG A 267 -7.47 3.55 11.10
CA ARG A 267 -6.72 2.35 11.50
C ARG A 267 -6.94 1.98 12.97
N ALA A 268 -6.97 2.97 13.86
CA ALA A 268 -7.30 2.73 15.26
C ALA A 268 -8.75 2.22 15.42
N LEU A 269 -9.70 2.83 14.69
CA LEU A 269 -11.09 2.39 14.65
C LEU A 269 -11.21 0.92 14.20
N LEU A 270 -10.49 0.54 13.14
CA LEU A 270 -10.45 -0.85 12.66
C LEU A 270 -9.90 -1.79 13.72
N LYS A 271 -8.71 -1.48 14.28
CA LYS A 271 -8.06 -2.30 15.32
C LYS A 271 -8.95 -2.58 16.52
N GLU A 272 -9.72 -1.59 16.96
CA GLU A 272 -10.58 -1.71 18.13
C GLU A 272 -11.87 -2.51 17.85
N ASN A 273 -12.38 -2.46 16.63
CA ASN A 273 -13.71 -2.95 16.31
C ASN A 273 -13.74 -4.22 15.46
N ILE A 274 -12.62 -4.62 14.84
CA ILE A 274 -12.58 -5.83 14.01
C ILE A 274 -13.03 -7.05 14.80
N ILE A 275 -14.02 -7.76 14.28
CA ILE A 275 -14.51 -9.01 14.84
C ILE A 275 -13.71 -10.14 14.21
N PHE A 276 -13.08 -10.96 15.05
CA PHE A 276 -12.24 -12.04 14.56
C PHE A 276 -13.03 -13.03 13.68
N GLY A 277 -12.49 -13.32 12.50
CA GLY A 277 -13.08 -14.26 11.54
C GLY A 277 -14.35 -13.79 10.83
N LYS A 278 -14.76 -12.53 10.98
CA LYS A 278 -15.96 -11.96 10.34
C LYS A 278 -15.64 -10.66 9.60
N PRO A 279 -16.29 -10.41 8.46
CA PRO A 279 -16.22 -9.10 7.82
C PRO A 279 -16.91 -8.03 8.67
N GLY A 280 -16.49 -6.76 8.49
CA GLY A 280 -17.12 -5.64 9.19
C GLY A 280 -16.90 -4.33 8.46
N ASP A 281 -17.91 -3.42 8.53
CA ASP A 281 -17.84 -2.08 7.99
C ASP A 281 -17.89 -1.06 9.14
N PHE A 282 -16.86 -0.21 9.19
CA PHE A 282 -16.65 0.73 10.28
C PHE A 282 -16.59 2.14 9.72
N TYR A 283 -17.45 3.02 10.19
CA TYR A 283 -17.47 4.42 9.81
C TYR A 283 -17.01 5.27 10.98
N ARG A 284 -16.16 6.25 10.71
CA ARG A 284 -15.79 7.24 11.71
C ARG A 284 -17.01 8.10 12.01
N ASP A 285 -17.67 7.82 13.13
CA ASP A 285 -18.74 8.66 13.67
C ASP A 285 -18.18 9.44 14.86
N GLU A 286 -18.39 10.76 14.91
CA GLU A 286 -17.85 11.66 15.95
C GLU A 286 -18.17 11.23 17.38
N LYS A 287 -19.20 10.41 17.55
CA LYS A 287 -19.68 9.93 18.86
C LYS A 287 -19.05 8.63 19.38
N LYS A 288 -18.27 7.90 18.57
CA LYS A 288 -17.75 6.56 18.94
C LYS A 288 -16.26 6.46 19.25
N LEU A 289 -15.53 7.55 19.15
CA LEU A 289 -14.14 7.62 19.67
C LEU A 289 -14.08 7.76 21.20
N SER A 290 -15.21 7.66 21.88
CA SER A 290 -15.27 7.81 23.33
C SER A 290 -15.24 6.45 24.02
N SER A 291 -14.31 6.37 24.93
CA SER A 291 -14.10 5.38 25.98
C SER A 291 -13.53 4.06 25.54
N GLY A 292 -12.28 3.84 25.98
CA GLY A 292 -11.67 2.53 25.97
C GLY A 292 -12.67 1.49 26.47
N ARG A 293 -13.02 0.53 25.59
CA ARG A 293 -13.76 -0.64 26.02
C ARG A 293 -12.91 -1.29 27.09
N GLU A 294 -13.51 -1.60 28.22
CA GLU A 294 -12.86 -2.37 29.28
C GLU A 294 -12.22 -3.60 28.64
N LEU A 295 -10.95 -3.80 28.93
CA LEU A 295 -10.23 -5.01 28.52
C LEU A 295 -11.06 -6.21 28.95
N ALA A 296 -11.30 -7.16 28.05
CA ALA A 296 -12.00 -8.38 28.41
C ALA A 296 -11.23 -9.09 29.53
N ILE A 297 -11.91 -9.33 30.65
CA ILE A 297 -11.35 -10.02 31.81
C ILE A 297 -11.92 -11.43 31.82
N LEU A 298 -11.06 -12.40 32.08
CA LEU A 298 -11.47 -13.79 32.23
C LEU A 298 -12.37 -13.93 33.46
N ASP A 299 -13.54 -14.58 33.29
CA ASP A 299 -14.44 -14.83 34.41
C ASP A 299 -13.73 -15.61 35.53
N SER A 300 -13.89 -15.14 36.77
CA SER A 300 -13.21 -15.73 37.93
C SER A 300 -13.52 -17.22 38.14
N SER A 301 -14.68 -17.70 37.73
CA SER A 301 -15.04 -19.11 37.81
C SER A 301 -14.32 -19.93 36.75
N VAL A 302 -14.15 -19.38 35.56
CA VAL A 302 -13.35 -19.97 34.46
C VAL A 302 -11.88 -20.01 34.88
N GLU A 303 -11.36 -18.89 35.38
CA GLU A 303 -9.98 -18.80 35.85
C GLU A 303 -9.66 -19.90 36.88
N LYS A 304 -10.48 -20.04 37.92
CA LYS A 304 -10.29 -21.09 38.95
C LYS A 304 -10.32 -22.51 38.37
N ARG A 305 -11.23 -22.77 37.42
CA ARG A 305 -11.28 -24.09 36.74
C ARG A 305 -10.02 -24.36 35.93
N LEU A 306 -9.54 -23.36 35.15
CA LEU A 306 -8.32 -23.52 34.39
C LEU A 306 -7.11 -23.77 35.27
N ILE A 307 -6.96 -23.02 36.39
CA ILE A 307 -5.88 -23.22 37.38
C ILE A 307 -5.91 -24.65 37.92
N ALA A 308 -7.08 -25.15 38.34
CA ALA A 308 -7.20 -26.52 38.87
C ALA A 308 -6.80 -27.58 37.82
N LEU A 309 -7.16 -27.39 36.55
CA LEU A 309 -6.79 -28.31 35.46
C LEU A 309 -5.29 -28.25 35.14
N ILE A 310 -4.67 -27.08 35.21
CA ILE A 310 -3.21 -26.91 35.01
C ILE A 310 -2.46 -27.61 36.15
N GLN A 311 -2.82 -27.33 37.38
CA GLN A 311 -2.16 -27.91 38.58
C GLN A 311 -2.33 -29.44 38.69
N SER A 312 -3.44 -29.97 38.18
CA SER A 312 -3.68 -31.42 38.13
C SER A 312 -3.09 -32.13 36.91
N GLY A 313 -2.46 -31.41 35.99
CA GLY A 313 -1.86 -31.98 34.78
C GLY A 313 -2.90 -32.54 33.77
N GLN A 314 -4.17 -32.14 33.86
CA GLN A 314 -5.27 -32.67 33.03
C GLN A 314 -5.35 -31.99 31.68
N LYS A 315 -4.36 -32.22 30.80
CA LYS A 315 -4.26 -31.61 29.46
C LYS A 315 -5.55 -31.68 28.64
N ASN A 316 -6.12 -32.86 28.48
CA ASN A 316 -7.31 -33.02 27.62
C ASN A 316 -8.54 -32.29 28.16
N SER A 317 -8.72 -32.24 29.47
CA SER A 317 -9.81 -31.48 30.09
C SER A 317 -9.60 -29.98 29.96
N PHE A 318 -8.35 -29.52 30.09
CA PHE A 318 -7.98 -28.12 29.85
C PHE A 318 -8.29 -27.69 28.41
N LEU A 319 -7.81 -28.43 27.40
CA LEU A 319 -8.07 -28.11 25.99
C LEU A 319 -9.57 -28.14 25.65
N LYS A 320 -10.35 -29.05 26.28
CA LYS A 320 -11.81 -29.07 26.13
C LYS A 320 -12.47 -27.82 26.69
N GLU A 321 -11.98 -27.30 27.82
CA GLU A 321 -12.49 -26.06 28.40
C GLU A 321 -12.11 -24.84 27.55
N ILE A 322 -10.88 -24.78 27.04
CA ILE A 322 -10.44 -23.75 26.08
C ILE A 322 -11.32 -23.76 24.83
N ARG A 323 -11.63 -24.94 24.29
CA ARG A 323 -12.51 -25.03 23.09
C ARG A 323 -13.91 -24.49 23.33
N LYS A 324 -14.46 -24.66 24.54
CA LYS A 324 -15.76 -24.05 24.91
C LYS A 324 -15.66 -22.51 24.94
N LEU A 325 -14.55 -21.96 25.46
CA LEU A 325 -14.33 -20.51 25.45
C LEU A 325 -14.27 -19.97 24.03
N PHE A 326 -13.54 -20.62 23.11
CA PHE A 326 -13.47 -20.23 21.71
C PHE A 326 -14.84 -20.23 21.06
N SER A 327 -15.65 -21.30 21.25
CA SER A 327 -17.01 -21.36 20.73
C SER A 327 -17.91 -20.25 21.33
N TYR A 328 -17.72 -19.90 22.58
CA TYR A 328 -18.44 -18.81 23.22
C TYR A 328 -18.04 -17.44 22.62
N TRP A 329 -16.74 -17.19 22.42
CA TRP A 329 -16.25 -15.95 21.81
C TRP A 329 -16.76 -15.77 20.38
N GLU A 330 -16.73 -16.83 19.58
CA GLU A 330 -17.25 -16.86 18.22
C GLU A 330 -18.75 -16.52 18.16
N SER A 331 -19.55 -17.17 19.02
CA SER A 331 -21.01 -16.97 19.09
C SER A 331 -21.39 -15.55 19.53
N ASN A 332 -20.56 -14.92 20.37
CA ASN A 332 -20.79 -13.57 20.88
C ASN A 332 -20.04 -12.48 20.11
N SER A 333 -19.43 -12.82 18.96
CA SER A 333 -18.75 -11.88 18.08
C SER A 333 -17.72 -11.01 18.82
N TYR A 334 -16.83 -11.66 19.55
CA TYR A 334 -15.74 -10.97 20.26
C TYR A 334 -14.83 -10.26 19.27
N THR A 335 -14.39 -9.03 19.62
CA THR A 335 -13.37 -8.34 18.82
C THR A 335 -12.02 -9.04 18.98
N GLN A 336 -11.17 -8.89 17.97
CA GLN A 336 -9.81 -9.45 18.02
C GLN A 336 -9.04 -8.97 19.26
N SER A 337 -9.13 -7.69 19.61
CA SER A 337 -8.48 -7.13 20.80
C SER A 337 -8.93 -7.78 22.11
N HIS A 338 -10.21 -8.18 22.23
CA HIS A 338 -10.70 -8.94 23.37
C HIS A 338 -10.08 -10.34 23.42
N ILE A 339 -10.00 -11.03 22.26
CA ILE A 339 -9.42 -12.37 22.15
C ILE A 339 -7.94 -12.33 22.52
N GLU A 340 -7.19 -11.36 21.98
CA GLU A 340 -5.76 -11.15 22.33
C GLU A 340 -5.55 -10.98 23.83
N SER A 341 -6.38 -10.12 24.45
CA SER A 341 -6.30 -9.90 25.91
C SER A 341 -6.58 -11.17 26.71
N LEU A 342 -7.63 -11.92 26.35
CA LEU A 342 -8.01 -13.15 27.04
C LEU A 342 -6.96 -14.26 26.86
N LEU A 343 -6.41 -14.43 25.65
CA LEU A 343 -5.35 -15.41 25.39
C LEU A 343 -4.09 -15.10 26.19
N LYS A 344 -3.68 -13.82 26.24
CA LYS A 344 -2.54 -13.39 27.08
C LYS A 344 -2.78 -13.66 28.56
N GLN A 345 -4.00 -13.48 29.08
CA GLN A 345 -4.35 -13.84 30.44
C GLN A 345 -4.23 -15.35 30.68
N ILE A 346 -4.76 -16.18 29.77
CA ILE A 346 -4.70 -17.65 29.89
C ILE A 346 -3.23 -18.14 29.86
N ILE A 347 -2.40 -17.59 28.97
CA ILE A 347 -0.96 -17.91 28.90
C ILE A 347 -0.27 -17.58 30.23
N LYS A 348 -0.54 -16.39 30.80
CA LYS A 348 0.01 -16.01 32.13
C LYS A 348 -0.41 -16.96 33.25
N LEU A 349 -1.66 -17.45 33.22
CA LEU A 349 -2.11 -18.48 34.15
C LEU A 349 -1.34 -19.79 33.97
N CYS A 350 -1.12 -20.22 32.73
CA CYS A 350 -0.34 -21.41 32.40
C CYS A 350 1.11 -21.25 32.91
N GLN A 351 1.77 -20.14 32.61
CA GLN A 351 3.14 -19.86 33.09
C GLN A 351 3.25 -19.88 34.61
N LYS A 352 2.26 -19.30 35.32
CA LYS A 352 2.28 -19.18 36.78
C LYS A 352 1.98 -20.49 37.50
N HIS A 353 1.15 -21.36 36.94
CA HIS A 353 0.60 -22.54 37.62
C HIS A 353 1.02 -23.86 37.00
N SER A 354 1.79 -23.86 35.90
CA SER A 354 2.37 -25.09 35.33
C SER A 354 3.30 -25.77 36.29
N LEU A 355 3.29 -27.08 36.27
CA LEU A 355 4.19 -27.93 37.04
C LEU A 355 5.63 -27.92 36.49
N ASN A 356 5.81 -27.46 35.28
CA ASN A 356 7.10 -27.33 34.61
C ASN A 356 7.70 -25.95 34.89
N ASN A 357 8.76 -25.93 35.72
CA ASN A 357 9.60 -24.74 35.94
C ASN A 357 10.63 -24.50 34.82
N SER A 358 10.45 -25.07 33.63
CA SER A 358 11.28 -24.73 32.47
C SER A 358 11.12 -23.24 32.20
N SER A 359 12.22 -22.51 32.18
CA SER A 359 12.29 -21.13 31.76
C SER A 359 11.76 -21.05 30.30
N PHE A 360 10.48 -20.71 30.14
CA PHE A 360 9.95 -20.32 28.85
C PHE A 360 10.57 -18.98 28.48
N ASP A 361 11.81 -19.04 27.98
CA ASP A 361 12.58 -17.89 27.46
C ASP A 361 12.06 -17.45 26.09
N THR A 362 11.00 -18.07 25.62
CA THR A 362 10.38 -17.73 24.35
C THR A 362 9.39 -16.60 24.53
N ASP A 363 9.39 -15.71 23.57
CA ASP A 363 8.45 -14.59 23.50
C ASP A 363 7.06 -15.10 23.08
N LEU A 364 6.37 -15.79 24.04
CA LEU A 364 5.04 -16.38 23.82
C LEU A 364 3.99 -15.33 23.44
N GLU A 365 4.22 -14.06 23.75
CA GLU A 365 3.35 -12.98 23.28
C GLU A 365 3.50 -12.80 21.76
N LEU A 366 4.72 -12.83 21.25
CA LEU A 366 4.99 -12.74 19.81
C LEU A 366 4.42 -13.95 19.05
N GLU A 367 4.63 -15.16 19.58
CA GLU A 367 4.05 -16.39 18.98
C GLU A 367 2.51 -16.33 18.94
N THR A 368 1.89 -15.80 20.02
CA THR A 368 0.44 -15.61 20.06
C THR A 368 -0.03 -14.63 19.00
N ASP A 369 0.66 -13.51 18.83
CA ASP A 369 0.34 -12.49 17.82
C ASP A 369 0.52 -13.06 16.39
N GLU A 370 1.56 -13.88 16.15
CA GLU A 370 1.76 -14.59 14.87
C GLU A 370 0.62 -15.59 14.59
N ILE A 371 0.19 -16.38 15.59
CA ILE A 371 -0.92 -17.33 15.44
C ILE A 371 -2.22 -16.59 15.12
N ILE A 372 -2.51 -15.50 15.82
CA ILE A 372 -3.72 -14.71 15.59
C ILE A 372 -3.70 -14.13 14.18
N SER A 373 -2.58 -13.52 13.77
CA SER A 373 -2.43 -12.87 12.46
C SER A 373 -2.53 -13.85 11.29
N SER A 374 -2.18 -15.13 11.49
CA SER A 374 -2.21 -16.16 10.46
C SER A 374 -3.49 -17.01 10.46
N SER A 375 -4.37 -16.84 11.45
CA SER A 375 -5.57 -17.65 11.61
C SER A 375 -6.75 -17.05 10.86
N LYS A 376 -7.32 -17.78 9.90
CA LYS A 376 -8.48 -17.34 9.12
C LYS A 376 -9.81 -17.43 9.88
N ASP A 377 -9.90 -18.31 10.86
CA ASP A 377 -11.10 -18.61 11.64
C ASP A 377 -10.75 -19.10 13.05
N TYR A 378 -11.78 -19.24 13.89
CA TYR A 378 -11.63 -19.71 15.27
C TYR A 378 -11.09 -21.15 15.37
N ASN A 379 -11.33 -22.00 14.36
CA ASN A 379 -10.79 -23.36 14.38
C ASN A 379 -9.28 -23.35 14.12
N ALA A 380 -8.80 -22.55 13.16
CA ALA A 380 -7.37 -22.37 12.90
C ALA A 380 -6.68 -21.76 14.13
N LEU A 381 -7.28 -20.73 14.74
CA LEU A 381 -6.78 -20.10 15.98
C LEU A 381 -6.69 -21.11 17.12
N PHE A 382 -7.73 -21.92 17.33
CA PHE A 382 -7.72 -22.96 18.36
C PHE A 382 -6.61 -23.99 18.13
N GLN A 383 -6.40 -24.43 16.89
CA GLN A 383 -5.33 -25.38 16.57
C GLN A 383 -3.94 -24.82 16.90
N GLY A 384 -3.67 -23.56 16.49
CA GLY A 384 -2.42 -22.89 16.81
C GLY A 384 -2.20 -22.73 18.32
N MET A 385 -3.21 -22.20 19.01
CA MET A 385 -3.14 -21.99 20.47
C MET A 385 -3.06 -23.27 21.27
N SER A 386 -3.74 -24.35 20.85
CA SER A 386 -3.67 -25.66 21.50
C SER A 386 -2.23 -26.14 21.57
N PHE A 387 -1.44 -25.90 20.54
CA PHE A 387 -0.05 -26.29 20.52
C PHE A 387 0.77 -25.55 21.60
N ILE A 388 0.57 -24.21 21.73
CA ILE A 388 1.20 -23.44 22.82
C ILE A 388 0.78 -23.98 24.19
N PHE A 389 -0.51 -24.23 24.38
CA PHE A 389 -1.03 -24.73 25.66
C PHE A 389 -0.52 -26.14 26.01
N GLU A 390 -0.35 -27.02 25.04
CA GLU A 390 0.17 -28.37 25.28
C GLU A 390 1.59 -28.40 25.89
N GLN A 391 2.41 -27.42 25.56
CA GLN A 391 3.77 -27.31 26.09
C GLN A 391 3.81 -27.17 27.61
N PHE A 392 2.79 -26.58 28.24
CA PHE A 392 2.70 -26.45 29.67
C PHE A 392 2.41 -27.76 30.42
N PHE A 393 2.02 -28.82 29.67
CA PHE A 393 1.70 -30.14 30.21
C PHE A 393 2.72 -31.22 29.83
N THR A 394 3.69 -30.93 28.99
CA THR A 394 4.74 -31.88 28.61
C THR A 394 5.94 -31.72 29.51
N PHE A 395 6.39 -32.83 30.14
CA PHE A 395 7.67 -32.85 30.84
C PHE A 395 8.77 -32.97 29.77
N GLU A 396 9.64 -31.99 29.65
CA GLU A 396 10.87 -32.14 28.88
C GLU A 396 11.73 -33.25 29.50
N THR A 397 11.78 -34.38 28.84
CA THR A 397 12.91 -35.29 29.02
C THR A 397 14.08 -34.65 28.28
N SER A 398 14.93 -33.94 29.06
CA SER A 398 16.23 -33.44 28.61
C SER A 398 17.07 -34.64 28.15
N SER A 399 17.09 -34.89 26.85
CA SER A 399 18.02 -35.83 26.26
C SER A 399 18.60 -35.27 24.95
N ASP A 400 19.93 -35.44 24.81
CA ASP A 400 20.70 -35.16 23.55
C ASP A 400 20.03 -35.75 22.29
N ALA A 401 19.19 -36.77 22.44
CA ALA A 401 18.42 -37.40 21.38
C ALA A 401 17.36 -36.46 20.76
N GLY A 402 16.72 -35.60 21.56
CA GLY A 402 15.73 -34.61 21.07
C GLY A 402 16.39 -33.53 20.21
N SER A 403 17.53 -33.00 20.67
CA SER A 403 18.27 -31.98 19.91
C SER A 403 18.78 -32.49 18.55
N LYS A 404 19.18 -33.75 18.47
CA LYS A 404 19.60 -34.38 17.20
C LYS A 404 18.41 -34.55 16.25
N TYR A 405 17.27 -35.01 16.76
CA TYR A 405 16.05 -35.22 15.97
C TYR A 405 15.56 -33.89 15.35
N TYR A 406 15.56 -32.79 16.12
CA TYR A 406 15.15 -31.49 15.62
C TYR A 406 16.10 -30.96 14.54
N ARG A 407 17.42 -31.11 14.70
CA ARG A 407 18.40 -30.76 13.66
C ARG A 407 18.19 -31.58 12.39
N ASP A 408 17.88 -32.86 12.48
CA ASP A 408 17.58 -33.71 11.34
C ASP A 408 16.31 -33.25 10.58
N VAL A 409 15.28 -32.81 11.32
CA VAL A 409 14.06 -32.24 10.74
C VAL A 409 14.37 -30.93 10.03
N VAL A 410 15.08 -30.02 10.67
CA VAL A 410 15.48 -28.73 10.09
C VAL A 410 16.30 -28.94 8.81
N SER A 411 17.27 -29.84 8.83
CA SER A 411 18.09 -30.19 7.66
C SER A 411 17.26 -30.70 6.49
N LYS A 412 16.19 -31.48 6.74
CA LYS A 412 15.25 -31.93 5.71
C LYS A 412 14.49 -30.77 5.10
N VAL A 413 14.05 -29.80 5.92
CA VAL A 413 13.35 -28.61 5.45
C VAL A 413 14.27 -27.72 4.63
N GLU A 414 15.52 -27.53 5.05
CA GLU A 414 16.53 -26.78 4.28
C GLU A 414 16.81 -27.45 2.92
N ALA A 415 16.98 -28.75 2.90
CA ALA A 415 17.19 -29.51 1.66
C ALA A 415 15.98 -29.33 0.70
N TYR A 416 14.77 -29.38 1.23
CA TYR A 416 13.57 -29.12 0.43
C TYR A 416 13.54 -27.71 -0.12
N PHE A 417 13.82 -26.69 0.68
CA PHE A 417 13.88 -25.31 0.21
C PHE A 417 14.94 -25.12 -0.87
N ASN A 418 16.14 -25.64 -0.67
CA ASN A 418 17.23 -25.53 -1.66
C ASN A 418 16.89 -26.14 -3.02
N THR A 419 16.08 -27.19 -3.05
CA THR A 419 15.68 -27.87 -4.30
C THR A 419 14.41 -27.28 -4.93
N SER A 420 13.54 -26.68 -4.15
CA SER A 420 12.17 -26.32 -4.57
C SER A 420 11.84 -24.84 -4.43
N TYR A 421 12.80 -23.97 -4.12
CA TYR A 421 12.59 -22.54 -3.79
C TYR A 421 11.77 -21.77 -4.84
N ALA A 422 11.86 -22.16 -6.11
CA ALA A 422 11.12 -21.53 -7.20
C ALA A 422 9.61 -21.89 -7.23
N ASN A 423 9.20 -22.93 -6.50
CA ASN A 423 7.81 -23.38 -6.46
C ASN A 423 7.01 -22.57 -5.42
N PRO A 424 5.68 -22.48 -5.56
CA PRO A 424 4.82 -22.01 -4.47
C PRO A 424 4.94 -22.95 -3.27
N ILE A 425 5.51 -22.46 -2.17
CA ILE A 425 5.70 -23.23 -0.93
C ILE A 425 4.98 -22.54 0.19
N THR A 426 4.13 -23.26 0.91
CA THR A 426 3.50 -22.79 2.14
C THR A 426 4.08 -23.50 3.36
N ILE A 427 4.14 -22.81 4.49
CA ILE A 427 4.60 -23.41 5.76
C ILE A 427 3.75 -24.62 6.15
N GLY A 428 2.45 -24.60 5.80
CA GLY A 428 1.55 -25.72 6.04
C GLY A 428 1.93 -26.99 5.29
N GLU A 429 2.40 -26.88 4.05
CA GLU A 429 2.88 -28.02 3.25
C GLU A 429 4.20 -28.57 3.80
N VAL A 430 5.12 -27.66 4.13
CA VAL A 430 6.41 -28.03 4.74
C VAL A 430 6.21 -28.72 6.08
N ALA A 431 5.31 -28.21 6.91
CA ALA A 431 4.99 -28.79 8.20
C ALA A 431 4.37 -30.19 8.06
N LYS A 432 3.46 -30.39 7.09
CA LYS A 432 2.88 -31.70 6.76
C LYS A 432 3.96 -32.70 6.31
N MET A 433 4.91 -32.25 5.49
CA MET A 433 6.01 -33.10 5.00
C MET A 433 6.84 -33.71 6.15
N VAL A 434 7.03 -32.95 7.22
CA VAL A 434 7.80 -33.39 8.39
C VAL A 434 6.92 -33.86 9.58
N ASN A 435 5.60 -33.94 9.38
CA ASN A 435 4.61 -34.31 10.39
C ASN A 435 4.60 -33.40 11.62
N PHE A 436 4.78 -32.09 11.41
CA PHE A 436 4.71 -31.08 12.46
C PHE A 436 3.54 -30.13 12.25
N HIS A 437 3.16 -29.43 13.31
CA HIS A 437 2.31 -28.25 13.19
C HIS A 437 3.16 -27.08 12.65
N PRO A 438 2.62 -26.20 11.77
CA PRO A 438 3.37 -25.08 11.18
C PRO A 438 4.09 -24.17 12.19
N VAL A 439 3.41 -23.83 13.28
CA VAL A 439 3.96 -22.97 14.35
C VAL A 439 5.15 -23.65 15.02
N TYR A 440 5.03 -24.95 15.31
CA TYR A 440 6.11 -25.72 15.94
C TYR A 440 7.32 -25.89 15.02
N LEU A 441 7.08 -26.15 13.76
CA LEU A 441 8.16 -26.18 12.77
C LEU A 441 8.88 -24.85 12.71
N SER A 442 8.13 -23.73 12.68
CA SER A 442 8.70 -22.38 12.66
C SER A 442 9.59 -22.12 13.87
N ARG A 443 9.15 -22.54 15.05
CA ARG A 443 9.92 -22.40 16.29
C ARG A 443 11.21 -23.21 16.25
N ILE A 444 11.13 -24.55 16.00
CA ILE A 444 12.33 -25.41 15.95
C ILE A 444 13.33 -24.91 14.92
N PHE A 445 12.83 -24.52 13.75
CA PHE A 445 13.68 -24.02 12.68
C PHE A 445 14.39 -22.73 13.09
N LYS A 446 13.68 -21.80 13.78
CA LYS A 446 14.24 -20.56 14.30
C LYS A 446 15.24 -20.81 15.42
N GLU A 447 14.99 -21.77 16.32
CA GLU A 447 15.94 -22.19 17.38
C GLU A 447 17.25 -22.74 16.79
N VAL A 448 17.19 -23.46 15.67
CA VAL A 448 18.37 -24.05 15.02
C VAL A 448 19.09 -23.06 14.09
N ASN A 449 18.34 -22.29 13.30
CA ASN A 449 18.88 -21.44 12.22
C ASN A 449 18.85 -19.92 12.54
N GLY A 450 18.26 -19.50 13.65
CA GLY A 450 18.14 -18.09 14.02
C GLY A 450 17.06 -17.31 13.29
N VAL A 451 16.46 -17.90 12.24
CA VAL A 451 15.41 -17.29 11.40
C VAL A 451 14.25 -18.29 11.18
N SER A 452 13.06 -17.79 10.89
CA SER A 452 11.92 -18.67 10.56
C SER A 452 12.12 -19.40 9.22
N PRO A 453 11.41 -20.52 8.97
CA PRO A 453 11.50 -21.25 7.70
C PRO A 453 11.24 -20.37 6.48
N MET A 454 10.24 -19.50 6.54
CA MET A 454 9.86 -18.65 5.43
C MET A 454 10.80 -17.47 5.23
N GLU A 455 11.39 -16.93 6.32
CA GLU A 455 12.50 -15.95 6.22
C GLU A 455 13.72 -16.58 5.55
N TYR A 456 14.05 -17.83 5.89
CA TYR A 456 15.12 -18.59 5.25
C TYR A 456 14.86 -18.77 3.75
N LEU A 457 13.66 -19.24 3.37
CA LEU A 457 13.26 -19.39 1.97
C LEU A 457 13.34 -18.05 1.22
N THR A 458 12.89 -16.98 1.85
CA THR A 458 12.97 -15.63 1.26
C THR A 458 14.42 -15.20 1.05
N GLY A 459 15.27 -15.37 2.04
CA GLY A 459 16.70 -15.10 1.93
C GLY A 459 17.33 -15.88 0.76
N LEU A 460 16.97 -17.15 0.61
CA LEU A 460 17.42 -18.00 -0.49
C LEU A 460 16.96 -17.45 -1.86
N ARG A 461 15.68 -17.11 -2.00
CA ARG A 461 15.10 -16.52 -3.22
C ARG A 461 15.77 -15.20 -3.58
N ILE A 462 15.96 -14.30 -2.60
CA ILE A 462 16.59 -13.01 -2.82
C ILE A 462 18.06 -13.16 -3.20
N ASN A 463 18.80 -14.10 -2.62
CA ASN A 463 20.18 -14.37 -3.03
C ASN A 463 20.25 -14.90 -4.46
N LYS A 464 19.34 -15.80 -4.85
CA LYS A 464 19.23 -16.26 -6.24
C LYS A 464 18.85 -15.13 -7.20
N ALA A 465 17.96 -14.22 -6.76
CA ALA A 465 17.61 -13.03 -7.55
C ALA A 465 18.81 -12.09 -7.75
N LYS A 466 19.64 -11.88 -6.71
CA LYS A 466 20.90 -11.11 -6.84
C LYS A 466 21.83 -11.73 -7.88
N ASP A 467 21.99 -13.04 -7.85
CA ASP A 467 22.82 -13.76 -8.83
C ASP A 467 22.29 -13.52 -10.25
N LEU A 468 20.97 -13.73 -10.49
CA LEU A 468 20.35 -13.53 -11.81
C LEU A 468 20.46 -12.07 -12.29
N LEU A 469 20.25 -11.10 -11.41
CA LEU A 469 20.34 -9.67 -11.76
C LEU A 469 21.74 -9.25 -12.21
N LEU A 470 22.78 -9.96 -11.75
CA LEU A 470 24.19 -9.67 -12.09
C LEU A 470 24.71 -10.51 -13.25
N THR A 471 24.28 -11.77 -13.38
CA THR A 471 24.76 -12.70 -14.40
C THR A 471 24.04 -12.54 -15.73
N ASP A 472 22.79 -12.07 -15.73
CA ASP A 472 21.97 -11.90 -16.92
C ASP A 472 21.26 -10.53 -16.93
N PRO A 473 21.97 -9.48 -17.40
CA PRO A 473 21.44 -8.11 -17.41
C PRO A 473 20.20 -7.90 -18.29
N ASP A 474 19.98 -8.78 -19.29
CA ASP A 474 18.88 -8.67 -20.25
C ASP A 474 17.57 -9.24 -19.71
N LEU A 475 17.59 -10.04 -18.64
CA LEU A 475 16.38 -10.55 -18.01
C LEU A 475 15.50 -9.42 -17.48
N SER A 476 14.20 -9.46 -17.82
CA SER A 476 13.24 -8.53 -17.24
C SER A 476 13.07 -8.79 -15.74
N LEU A 477 12.67 -7.76 -14.97
CA LEU A 477 12.38 -7.94 -13.54
C LEU A 477 11.21 -8.92 -13.31
N LYS A 478 10.31 -9.03 -14.28
CA LYS A 478 9.21 -9.99 -14.25
C LYS A 478 9.76 -11.42 -14.33
N ASP A 479 10.67 -11.68 -15.25
CA ASP A 479 11.26 -13.00 -15.43
C ASP A 479 12.12 -13.39 -14.21
N VAL A 480 12.91 -12.44 -13.67
CA VAL A 480 13.67 -12.67 -12.43
C VAL A 480 12.74 -13.05 -11.27
N ALA A 481 11.61 -12.32 -11.09
CA ALA A 481 10.64 -12.62 -10.06
C ALA A 481 10.08 -14.04 -10.22
N GLU A 482 9.67 -14.42 -11.42
CA GLU A 482 9.12 -15.74 -11.74
C GLU A 482 10.16 -16.86 -11.50
N PHE A 483 11.40 -16.71 -11.95
CA PHE A 483 12.47 -17.69 -11.76
C PHE A 483 12.81 -17.95 -10.29
N VAL A 484 12.61 -16.96 -9.41
CA VAL A 484 12.84 -17.13 -7.97
C VAL A 484 11.58 -17.42 -7.17
N GLY A 485 10.45 -17.68 -7.85
CA GLY A 485 9.21 -18.17 -7.23
C GLY A 485 8.26 -17.09 -6.71
N TYR A 486 8.30 -15.88 -7.28
CA TYR A 486 7.31 -14.83 -7.03
C TYR A 486 6.37 -14.68 -8.22
N THR A 487 5.08 -14.81 -8.00
CA THR A 487 4.04 -14.64 -9.02
C THR A 487 3.79 -13.17 -9.36
N ASN A 488 4.07 -12.25 -8.41
CA ASN A 488 3.88 -10.81 -8.58
C ASN A 488 5.23 -10.06 -8.56
N PRO A 489 5.63 -9.42 -9.69
CA PRO A 489 6.90 -8.68 -9.77
C PRO A 489 6.97 -7.43 -8.87
N PHE A 490 5.83 -6.80 -8.57
CA PHE A 490 5.78 -5.64 -7.67
C PHE A 490 6.03 -6.07 -6.23
N TYR A 491 5.40 -7.17 -5.82
CA TYR A 491 5.65 -7.77 -4.51
C TYR A 491 7.11 -8.21 -4.36
N PHE A 492 7.67 -8.90 -5.37
CA PHE A 492 9.09 -9.23 -5.42
C PHE A 492 9.98 -7.99 -5.24
N SER A 493 9.69 -6.90 -5.96
CA SER A 493 10.50 -5.67 -5.87
C SER A 493 10.47 -5.06 -4.48
N ARG A 494 9.32 -5.10 -3.80
CA ARG A 494 9.16 -4.63 -2.42
C ARG A 494 9.95 -5.50 -1.45
N VAL A 495 9.80 -6.82 -1.53
CA VAL A 495 10.55 -7.78 -0.69
C VAL A 495 12.05 -7.63 -0.90
N PHE A 496 12.49 -7.55 -2.15
CA PHE A 496 13.90 -7.37 -2.49
C PHE A 496 14.47 -6.09 -1.87
N LYS A 497 13.74 -4.97 -1.98
CA LYS A 497 14.14 -3.68 -1.36
C LYS A 497 14.20 -3.78 0.16
N THR A 498 13.25 -4.44 0.80
CA THR A 498 13.23 -4.61 2.26
C THR A 498 14.42 -5.42 2.74
N VAL A 499 14.79 -6.50 2.03
CA VAL A 499 15.89 -7.38 2.42
C VAL A 499 17.27 -6.78 2.08
N THR A 500 17.37 -6.03 0.96
CA THR A 500 18.67 -5.55 0.45
C THR A 500 18.91 -4.06 0.66
N GLY A 501 17.90 -3.31 1.03
CA GLY A 501 17.93 -1.84 1.13
C GLY A 501 17.81 -1.11 -0.22
N LYS A 502 17.82 -1.83 -1.35
CA LYS A 502 17.76 -1.27 -2.72
C LYS A 502 16.69 -1.98 -3.54
N SER A 503 16.04 -1.28 -4.46
CA SER A 503 15.20 -1.94 -5.46
C SER A 503 16.02 -2.85 -6.39
N PRO A 504 15.40 -3.86 -7.04
CA PRO A 504 16.12 -4.71 -8.00
C PRO A 504 16.82 -3.93 -9.12
N THR A 505 16.18 -2.86 -9.62
CA THR A 505 16.75 -1.98 -10.64
C THR A 505 17.97 -1.22 -10.12
N GLU A 506 17.86 -0.62 -8.93
CA GLU A 506 18.98 0.08 -8.28
C GLU A 506 20.12 -0.88 -7.96
N TYR A 507 19.80 -2.12 -7.57
CA TYR A 507 20.80 -3.15 -7.30
C TYR A 507 21.55 -3.54 -8.56
N ARG A 508 20.85 -3.81 -9.67
CA ARG A 508 21.42 -4.10 -10.99
C ARG A 508 22.35 -2.97 -11.47
N SER A 509 21.88 -1.72 -11.38
CA SER A 509 22.68 -0.55 -11.80
C SER A 509 23.92 -0.33 -10.94
N ALA A 510 23.81 -0.57 -9.63
CA ALA A 510 24.92 -0.33 -8.69
C ALA A 510 26.03 -1.39 -8.78
N TYR A 511 25.69 -2.63 -9.10
CA TYR A 511 26.62 -3.77 -9.03
C TYR A 511 26.85 -4.46 -10.38
N GLY A 512 25.98 -4.30 -11.38
CA GLY A 512 26.13 -4.89 -12.70
C GLY A 512 27.25 -4.26 -13.56
N SER A 513 27.68 -3.03 -13.20
CA SER A 513 28.78 -2.32 -13.92
C SER A 513 30.17 -2.71 -13.43
N ILE A 514 30.31 -3.61 -12.48
CA ILE A 514 31.62 -3.97 -11.87
C ILE A 514 32.23 -5.23 -12.51
N GLN A 515 31.51 -5.93 -13.38
CA GLN A 515 31.95 -7.18 -14.01
C GLN A 515 32.20 -7.08 -15.54
N LEU A 516 32.33 -5.87 -16.11
CA LEU A 516 32.76 -5.65 -17.51
C LEU A 516 34.18 -5.11 -17.57
#